data_7f43d2e35c765bdb60be3ee593766aad
#
_entry.id   7f43d2e35c765bdb60be3ee593766aad
#
_cell.length_a   1.000
_cell.length_b   1.000
_cell.length_c   1.000
_cell.angle_alpha   90.00
_cell.angle_beta   90.00
_cell.angle_gamma   90.00
#
_symmetry.space_group_name_H-M   'P 1'
#
loop_
_entity.id
_entity.type
_entity.pdbx_description
1 polymer ?
#
loop_
_entity_poly.entity_id
_entity_poly.type
_entity_poly.pdbx_seq_one_letter_code
_entity_poly.pdbx_strand_id
1 'polypeptide(L)'
;MKKILLSVVALGALTSNIYADEISDLKAQLEALNKKVKKLEKNQKRTKKTLNKVKAHDAFDNVKFGIDLRAAADVLDYKDNETGTTASNHDLYSSRLYLTMKSSPMAGLTFNGKLAVYSVWGTELIVDDKPLKEWSASSKPGDTILRVKEAYFVYTSELGEQPISFSIGRRPSTNGFLANYRENEETSGSPLAHITNMEVDAAMVKLDWSRFLFEGTYSKFIYGRAHKGETENVYGTGSSYGFSTPYAYTEGDDDPVDFFVFLGDAYNNGQHQIMYEWAHIFNTKGHNIADDTNAKAAGTADLYAISYKMEGVGDEISDFLDNTILFASIAGTYYNAKDGYTLLGSEDGGSESGYSYWVGALIPDMITEDGKFGFEYNHGSQYWTPMTWAEDTAIGSKIAVRGDAYEAYWNFNLFGVKYLPSQIRYTYVQHDYTPNLNCAGWVPSKEVDITSQDLRVSVSYRY
;
A
#
# COMPACT_ATOMS: atom_id res chain seq x y z
N MET A 1 -8.46 42.26 -19.04
CA MET A 1 -7.99 43.66 -18.82
C MET A 1 -7.55 44.44 -20.08
N LYS A 2 -7.81 43.95 -21.30
CA LYS A 2 -7.51 44.69 -22.57
C LYS A 2 -8.71 45.43 -23.17
N LYS A 3 -9.90 45.41 -22.57
CA LYS A 3 -11.14 45.99 -23.10
C LYS A 3 -11.61 47.29 -22.40
N ILE A 4 -10.90 47.76 -21.36
CA ILE A 4 -11.26 49.00 -20.66
C ILE A 4 -10.45 50.22 -21.15
N LEU A 5 -9.43 50.04 -21.95
CA LEU A 5 -8.58 51.14 -22.42
C LEU A 5 -9.06 51.80 -23.74
N LEU A 6 -10.13 51.27 -24.37
CA LEU A 6 -10.57 51.81 -25.67
C LEU A 6 -11.79 52.75 -25.58
N SER A 7 -12.39 52.93 -24.43
CA SER A 7 -13.63 53.76 -24.24
C SER A 7 -13.37 55.21 -23.79
N VAL A 8 -12.11 55.58 -23.51
CA VAL A 8 -11.79 56.95 -23.03
C VAL A 8 -11.28 57.86 -24.15
N VAL A 9 -11.00 57.33 -25.35
CA VAL A 9 -10.44 58.16 -26.47
C VAL A 9 -11.51 58.80 -27.37
N ALA A 10 -12.81 58.46 -27.21
CA ALA A 10 -13.87 58.90 -28.14
C ALA A 10 -14.68 60.14 -27.71
N LEU A 11 -14.33 60.78 -26.60
CA LEU A 11 -15.13 61.96 -26.10
C LEU A 11 -14.34 63.27 -26.07
N GLY A 12 -13.23 63.40 -26.78
CA GLY A 12 -12.37 64.59 -26.70
C GLY A 12 -12.28 65.45 -27.96
N ALA A 13 -13.27 65.45 -28.84
CA ALA A 13 -13.18 66.22 -30.09
C ALA A 13 -14.40 67.09 -30.29
N LEU A 14 -14.71 68.03 -29.40
CA LEU A 14 -15.55 69.22 -29.64
C LEU A 14 -15.46 70.14 -28.43
N THR A 15 -14.52 71.06 -28.37
CA THR A 15 -14.62 72.46 -27.90
C THR A 15 -13.19 73.02 -27.82
N SER A 16 -12.93 73.94 -28.69
CA SER A 16 -11.67 74.69 -28.83
C SER A 16 -11.56 75.80 -27.79
N ASN A 17 -10.36 75.96 -27.23
CA ASN A 17 -9.73 77.17 -26.73
C ASN A 17 -9.84 77.59 -25.24
N ILE A 18 -10.23 76.74 -24.28
CA ILE A 18 -10.06 77.11 -22.86
C ILE A 18 -9.28 76.06 -22.04
N TYR A 19 -8.95 74.92 -22.58
CA TYR A 19 -8.44 73.77 -21.83
C TYR A 19 -7.02 73.31 -22.20
N ALA A 20 -6.19 74.15 -22.77
CA ALA A 20 -4.81 73.76 -23.14
C ALA A 20 -3.95 73.38 -21.89
N ASP A 21 -4.15 74.07 -20.77
CA ASP A 21 -3.44 73.80 -19.51
C ASP A 21 -3.95 72.55 -18.80
N GLU A 22 -5.30 72.34 -18.78
CA GLU A 22 -5.91 71.14 -18.19
C GLU A 22 -5.57 69.87 -18.96
N ILE A 23 -5.49 69.94 -20.29
CA ILE A 23 -5.08 68.81 -21.13
C ILE A 23 -3.60 68.47 -20.94
N SER A 24 -2.77 69.48 -20.73
CA SER A 24 -1.33 69.28 -20.38
C SER A 24 -1.18 68.61 -19.02
N ASP A 25 -1.94 69.04 -18.03
CA ASP A 25 -1.93 68.45 -16.68
C ASP A 25 -2.49 67.03 -16.66
N LEU A 26 -3.59 66.77 -17.42
CA LEU A 26 -4.12 65.43 -17.58
C LEU A 26 -3.13 64.48 -18.29
N LYS A 27 -2.39 64.96 -19.30
CA LYS A 27 -1.32 64.18 -19.94
C LYS A 27 -0.19 63.85 -18.98
N ALA A 28 0.24 64.80 -18.15
CA ALA A 28 1.26 64.59 -17.13
C ALA A 28 0.81 63.59 -16.06
N GLN A 29 -0.43 63.68 -15.63
CA GLN A 29 -1.03 62.71 -14.69
C GLN A 29 -1.15 61.33 -15.32
N LEU A 30 -1.53 61.22 -16.61
CA LEU A 30 -1.62 59.93 -17.31
C LEU A 30 -0.23 59.28 -17.50
N GLU A 31 0.81 60.08 -17.80
CA GLU A 31 2.20 59.59 -17.86
C GLU A 31 2.68 59.13 -16.49
N ALA A 32 2.40 59.87 -15.43
CA ALA A 32 2.73 59.50 -14.04
C ALA A 32 2.02 58.23 -13.62
N LEU A 33 0.72 58.06 -13.97
CA LEU A 33 -0.06 56.86 -13.71
C LEU A 33 0.49 55.68 -14.50
N ASN A 34 0.81 55.83 -15.79
CA ASN A 34 1.42 54.78 -16.60
C ASN A 34 2.79 54.34 -16.05
N LYS A 35 3.61 55.28 -15.56
CA LYS A 35 4.86 54.94 -14.86
C LYS A 35 4.60 54.14 -13.57
N LYS A 36 3.60 54.51 -12.78
CA LYS A 36 3.17 53.76 -11.57
C LYS A 36 2.67 52.37 -11.93
N VAL A 37 1.82 52.24 -12.96
CA VAL A 37 1.30 50.94 -13.42
C VAL A 37 2.45 50.03 -13.89
N LYS A 38 3.37 50.52 -14.73
CA LYS A 38 4.54 49.75 -15.15
C LYS A 38 5.43 49.33 -13.98
N LYS A 39 5.58 50.20 -12.95
CA LYS A 39 6.32 49.86 -11.73
C LYS A 39 5.62 48.80 -10.89
N LEU A 40 4.29 48.88 -10.78
CA LEU A 40 3.46 47.87 -10.09
C LEU A 40 3.50 46.53 -10.80
N GLU A 41 3.35 46.49 -12.13
CA GLU A 41 3.48 45.26 -12.91
C GLU A 41 4.84 44.60 -12.78
N LYS A 42 5.91 45.39 -12.78
CA LYS A 42 7.27 44.89 -12.55
C LYS A 42 7.44 44.33 -11.15
N ASN A 43 6.89 45.01 -10.15
CA ASN A 43 6.91 44.52 -8.76
C ASN A 43 6.05 43.25 -8.60
N GLN A 44 4.87 43.18 -9.19
CA GLN A 44 4.01 41.99 -9.19
C GLN A 44 4.71 40.79 -9.83
N LYS A 45 5.39 41.01 -11.01
CA LYS A 45 6.20 39.94 -11.62
C LYS A 45 7.35 39.48 -10.71
N ARG A 46 8.02 40.40 -10.00
CA ARG A 46 9.09 40.06 -9.06
C ARG A 46 8.54 39.30 -7.87
N THR A 47 7.46 39.78 -7.26
CA THR A 47 6.80 39.12 -6.13
C THR A 47 6.31 37.73 -6.50
N LYS A 48 5.69 37.56 -7.70
CA LYS A 48 5.26 36.25 -8.20
C LYS A 48 6.46 35.32 -8.41
N LYS A 49 7.58 35.81 -8.94
CA LYS A 49 8.81 35.02 -9.14
C LYS A 49 9.44 34.62 -7.78
N THR A 50 9.45 35.54 -6.80
CA THR A 50 9.95 35.26 -5.45
C THR A 50 9.04 34.28 -4.73
N LEU A 51 7.71 34.47 -4.82
CA LEU A 51 6.73 33.55 -4.22
C LEU A 51 6.83 32.14 -4.83
N ASN A 52 7.02 32.05 -6.14
CA ASN A 52 7.23 30.75 -6.78
C ASN A 52 8.54 30.08 -6.35
N LYS A 53 9.61 30.87 -6.13
CA LYS A 53 10.88 30.36 -5.58
C LYS A 53 10.72 29.89 -4.14
N VAL A 54 10.06 30.69 -3.29
CA VAL A 54 9.78 30.33 -1.89
C VAL A 54 8.90 29.08 -1.81
N LYS A 55 7.83 29.01 -2.61
CA LYS A 55 6.97 27.82 -2.70
C LYS A 55 7.73 26.59 -3.18
N ALA A 56 8.63 26.74 -4.17
CA ALA A 56 9.45 25.64 -4.65
C ALA A 56 10.44 25.19 -3.56
N HIS A 57 11.11 26.13 -2.89
CA HIS A 57 12.05 25.86 -1.81
C HIS A 57 11.32 25.18 -0.62
N ASP A 58 10.17 25.71 -0.20
CA ASP A 58 9.36 25.14 0.88
C ASP A 58 8.81 23.75 0.52
N ALA A 59 8.48 23.51 -0.75
CA ALA A 59 8.02 22.21 -1.23
C ALA A 59 9.13 21.16 -1.30
N PHE A 60 10.39 21.56 -1.54
CA PHE A 60 11.52 20.63 -1.72
C PHE A 60 12.33 20.39 -0.45
N ASP A 61 12.42 21.37 0.45
CA ASP A 61 13.30 21.29 1.63
C ASP A 61 12.62 20.73 2.88
N ASN A 62 11.27 20.63 2.89
CA ASN A 62 10.53 20.20 4.09
C ASN A 62 10.16 18.74 4.03
N VAL A 63 10.49 17.99 5.08
CA VAL A 63 9.92 16.68 5.33
C VAL A 63 8.48 16.87 5.82
N LYS A 64 7.53 16.32 5.08
CA LYS A 64 6.12 16.28 5.47
C LYS A 64 5.88 15.06 6.33
N PHE A 65 5.23 15.26 7.46
CA PHE A 65 4.82 14.20 8.37
C PHE A 65 3.32 13.96 8.27
N GLY A 66 2.92 12.71 8.47
CA GLY A 66 1.53 12.32 8.61
C GLY A 66 1.38 11.31 9.75
N ILE A 67 0.18 11.24 10.29
CA ILE A 67 -0.17 10.35 11.40
C ILE A 67 -1.40 9.54 10.98
N ASP A 68 -1.37 8.23 11.18
CA ASP A 68 -2.53 7.34 11.13
C ASP A 68 -2.53 6.51 12.42
N LEU A 69 -3.42 6.86 13.34
CA LEU A 69 -3.67 6.12 14.58
C LEU A 69 -5.02 5.42 14.47
N ARG A 70 -5.03 4.11 14.58
CA ARG A 70 -6.26 3.30 14.63
C ARG A 70 -6.41 2.63 15.99
N ALA A 71 -7.60 2.66 16.55
CA ALA A 71 -8.05 1.80 17.64
C ALA A 71 -9.09 0.83 17.08
N ALA A 72 -9.01 -0.44 17.45
CA ALA A 72 -9.92 -1.49 17.01
C ALA A 72 -10.34 -2.39 18.17
N ALA A 73 -11.57 -2.90 18.07
CA ALA A 73 -12.10 -3.96 18.91
C ALA A 73 -12.53 -5.12 18.00
N ASP A 74 -12.07 -6.31 18.32
CA ASP A 74 -12.35 -7.54 17.57
C ASP A 74 -13.07 -8.54 18.45
N VAL A 75 -14.05 -9.25 17.87
CA VAL A 75 -14.77 -10.39 18.45
C VAL A 75 -14.49 -11.59 17.55
N LEU A 76 -13.71 -12.53 18.07
CA LEU A 76 -13.17 -13.66 17.34
C LEU A 76 -13.81 -14.98 17.79
N ASP A 77 -14.22 -15.80 16.82
CA ASP A 77 -14.66 -17.17 17.04
C ASP A 77 -13.98 -18.11 16.06
N TYR A 78 -13.51 -19.24 16.57
CA TYR A 78 -12.89 -20.33 15.81
C TYR A 78 -13.58 -21.63 16.14
N LYS A 79 -13.79 -22.46 15.15
CA LYS A 79 -14.36 -23.78 15.33
C LYS A 79 -13.72 -24.79 14.38
N ASP A 80 -13.26 -25.90 14.92
CA ASP A 80 -12.97 -27.12 14.19
C ASP A 80 -14.25 -27.97 14.18
N ASN A 81 -14.86 -28.12 13.02
CA ASN A 81 -16.13 -28.82 12.88
C ASN A 81 -15.96 -30.33 12.93
N GLU A 82 -14.78 -30.89 12.64
CA GLU A 82 -14.51 -32.34 12.74
C GLU A 82 -14.39 -32.78 14.21
N THR A 83 -13.65 -32.02 15.00
CA THR A 83 -13.45 -32.37 16.43
C THR A 83 -14.48 -31.74 17.36
N GLY A 84 -15.20 -30.73 16.89
CA GLY A 84 -16.10 -29.90 17.69
C GLY A 84 -15.38 -28.95 18.63
N THR A 85 -14.06 -28.81 18.52
CA THR A 85 -13.25 -27.88 19.31
C THR A 85 -13.53 -26.44 18.96
N THR A 86 -13.73 -25.58 19.95
CA THR A 86 -13.96 -24.15 19.78
C THR A 86 -12.96 -23.32 20.56
N ALA A 87 -12.60 -22.14 20.02
CA ALA A 87 -11.84 -21.12 20.71
C ALA A 87 -12.43 -19.74 20.39
N SER A 88 -12.40 -18.82 21.34
CA SER A 88 -12.95 -17.46 21.12
C SER A 88 -12.15 -16.41 21.88
N ASN A 89 -12.20 -15.18 21.38
CA ASN A 89 -11.75 -13.99 22.08
C ASN A 89 -12.70 -12.85 21.75
N HIS A 90 -13.52 -12.41 22.70
CA HIS A 90 -14.56 -11.41 22.50
C HIS A 90 -14.19 -10.03 23.04
N ASP A 91 -12.95 -9.83 23.49
CA ASP A 91 -12.45 -8.59 24.08
C ASP A 91 -11.04 -8.22 23.61
N LEU A 92 -10.71 -8.54 22.38
CA LEU A 92 -9.43 -8.17 21.78
C LEU A 92 -9.45 -6.68 21.36
N TYR A 93 -8.78 -5.84 22.12
CA TYR A 93 -8.57 -4.44 21.77
C TYR A 93 -7.14 -4.23 21.28
N SER A 94 -7.01 -3.51 20.18
CA SER A 94 -5.72 -3.24 19.57
C SER A 94 -5.58 -1.79 19.10
N SER A 95 -4.33 -1.35 18.95
CA SER A 95 -4.03 -0.09 18.28
C SER A 95 -2.90 -0.24 17.29
N ARG A 96 -2.93 0.61 16.25
CA ARG A 96 -1.92 0.73 15.21
C ARG A 96 -1.58 2.19 15.03
N LEU A 97 -0.31 2.53 15.14
CA LEU A 97 0.19 3.88 14.84
C LEU A 97 1.13 3.83 13.65
N TYR A 98 0.84 4.60 12.61
CA TYR A 98 1.77 4.91 11.54
C TYR A 98 2.22 6.36 11.61
N LEU A 99 3.53 6.57 11.51
CA LEU A 99 4.15 7.87 11.31
C LEU A 99 4.76 7.88 9.92
N THR A 100 4.20 8.69 9.02
CA THR A 100 4.68 8.79 7.64
C THR A 100 5.59 10.00 7.48
N MET A 101 6.57 9.86 6.58
CA MET A 101 7.53 10.90 6.22
C MET A 101 7.64 10.95 4.71
N LYS A 102 7.56 12.14 4.13
CA LYS A 102 7.77 12.35 2.70
C LYS A 102 8.65 13.56 2.46
N SER A 103 9.67 13.42 1.62
CA SER A 103 10.55 14.50 1.23
C SER A 103 10.78 14.48 -0.28
N SER A 104 10.81 15.65 -0.90
CA SER A 104 11.08 15.81 -2.35
C SER A 104 12.12 16.92 -2.53
N PRO A 105 13.42 16.63 -2.31
CA PRO A 105 14.49 17.64 -2.30
C PRO A 105 14.73 18.26 -3.67
N MET A 106 14.32 17.59 -4.74
CA MET A 106 14.39 18.10 -6.11
C MET A 106 13.28 17.47 -6.97
N ALA A 107 13.03 18.06 -8.14
CA ALA A 107 12.09 17.48 -9.11
C ALA A 107 12.53 16.06 -9.51
N GLY A 108 11.57 15.14 -9.51
CA GLY A 108 11.79 13.74 -9.89
C GLY A 108 12.37 12.87 -8.78
N LEU A 109 12.84 13.41 -7.64
CA LEU A 109 13.36 12.61 -6.53
C LEU A 109 12.46 12.75 -5.29
N THR A 110 11.93 11.64 -4.81
CA THR A 110 11.08 11.59 -3.62
C THR A 110 11.54 10.48 -2.68
N PHE A 111 11.70 10.79 -1.42
CA PHE A 111 11.85 9.82 -0.33
C PHE A 111 10.49 9.61 0.35
N ASN A 112 10.20 8.37 0.70
CA ASN A 112 9.03 7.99 1.50
C ASN A 112 9.48 7.08 2.64
N GLY A 113 8.96 7.36 3.83
CA GLY A 113 9.19 6.56 5.03
C GLY A 113 7.89 6.36 5.80
N LYS A 114 7.77 5.21 6.45
CA LYS A 114 6.67 4.89 7.36
C LYS A 114 7.20 4.07 8.52
N LEU A 115 7.00 4.58 9.73
CA LEU A 115 7.24 3.85 10.97
C LEU A 115 5.91 3.29 11.46
N ALA A 116 5.93 2.08 12.02
CA ALA A 116 4.75 1.38 12.48
C ALA A 116 4.93 0.87 13.92
N VAL A 117 3.88 1.03 14.72
CA VAL A 117 3.73 0.41 16.03
C VAL A 117 2.38 -0.31 16.05
N TYR A 118 2.39 -1.57 16.46
CA TYR A 118 1.18 -2.34 16.74
C TYR A 118 1.18 -2.72 18.21
N SER A 119 0.04 -2.66 18.84
CA SER A 119 -0.09 -3.05 20.24
C SER A 119 -1.46 -3.66 20.53
N VAL A 120 -1.48 -4.63 21.45
CA VAL A 120 -2.68 -5.18 22.05
C VAL A 120 -2.85 -4.51 23.41
N TRP A 121 -4.05 -4.02 23.71
CA TRP A 121 -4.30 -3.30 24.95
C TRP A 121 -4.23 -4.26 26.15
N GLY A 122 -3.66 -3.78 27.25
CA GLY A 122 -3.54 -4.55 28.48
C GLY A 122 -2.37 -5.53 28.53
N THR A 123 -1.57 -5.67 27.46
CA THR A 123 -0.33 -6.45 27.52
C THR A 123 0.68 -5.78 28.43
N GLU A 124 1.30 -6.56 29.32
CA GLU A 124 2.28 -6.07 30.28
C GLU A 124 3.69 -6.04 29.69
N LEU A 125 4.44 -5.00 30.01
CA LEU A 125 5.87 -4.94 29.72
C LEU A 125 6.61 -5.86 30.71
N ILE A 126 7.04 -7.03 30.25
CA ILE A 126 7.91 -7.91 31.04
C ILE A 126 9.35 -7.38 30.91
N VAL A 127 9.79 -6.67 31.94
CA VAL A 127 11.17 -6.19 32.08
C VAL A 127 11.73 -6.75 33.36
N ASP A 128 12.77 -7.55 33.27
CA ASP A 128 13.41 -8.20 34.43
C ASP A 128 14.08 -7.17 35.36
N ASP A 129 14.53 -6.05 34.82
CA ASP A 129 15.11 -4.95 35.56
C ASP A 129 14.37 -3.65 35.24
N LYS A 130 13.64 -3.10 36.22
CA LYS A 130 12.78 -1.92 36.05
C LYS A 130 13.41 -0.71 36.77
N PRO A 131 14.29 0.04 36.09
CA PRO A 131 15.01 1.15 36.74
C PRO A 131 14.10 2.30 37.13
N LEU A 132 12.93 2.45 36.51
CA LEU A 132 11.99 3.54 36.76
C LEU A 132 10.68 2.99 37.33
N LYS A 133 10.18 3.59 38.40
CA LYS A 133 8.88 3.22 39.01
C LYS A 133 7.73 3.34 38.05
N GLU A 134 7.78 4.30 37.13
CA GLU A 134 6.79 4.46 36.08
C GLU A 134 6.65 3.21 35.20
N TRP A 135 7.75 2.53 34.91
CA TRP A 135 7.77 1.30 34.13
C TRP A 135 7.30 0.08 34.90
N SER A 136 7.17 0.19 36.23
CA SER A 136 6.60 -0.88 37.05
C SER A 136 5.09 -0.82 37.20
N ALA A 137 4.43 0.18 36.58
CA ALA A 137 2.98 0.23 36.55
C ALA A 137 2.40 -0.93 35.71
N SER A 138 1.37 -1.59 36.24
CA SER A 138 0.79 -2.82 35.68
C SER A 138 0.12 -2.67 34.31
N SER A 139 -0.11 -1.46 33.85
CA SER A 139 -0.79 -1.18 32.57
C SER A 139 0.16 -0.75 31.44
N LYS A 140 1.47 -0.93 31.60
CA LYS A 140 2.43 -0.59 30.53
C LYS A 140 2.41 -1.69 29.46
N PRO A 141 2.19 -1.35 28.17
CA PRO A 141 2.23 -2.32 27.10
C PRO A 141 3.60 -2.98 26.98
N GLY A 142 3.64 -4.31 26.89
CA GLY A 142 4.86 -5.09 26.74
C GLY A 142 5.26 -5.36 25.29
N ASP A 143 4.39 -5.09 24.35
CA ASP A 143 4.49 -5.44 22.94
C ASP A 143 4.82 -4.26 22.03
N THR A 144 5.16 -3.10 22.58
CA THR A 144 5.40 -1.87 21.80
C THR A 144 6.77 -1.89 21.13
N ILE A 145 6.81 -2.33 19.88
CA ILE A 145 8.01 -2.32 19.05
C ILE A 145 7.81 -1.35 17.89
N LEU A 146 8.69 -0.33 17.81
CA LEU A 146 8.75 0.56 16.66
C LEU A 146 9.50 -0.12 15.50
N ARG A 147 8.84 -0.26 14.35
CA ARG A 147 9.40 -0.89 13.16
C ARG A 147 9.39 0.06 11.97
N VAL A 148 10.39 -0.08 11.10
CA VAL A 148 10.41 0.58 9.80
C VAL A 148 9.56 -0.25 8.84
N LYS A 149 8.34 0.24 8.54
CA LYS A 149 7.43 -0.41 7.59
C LYS A 149 7.80 -0.08 6.15
N GLU A 150 8.18 1.18 5.89
CA GLU A 150 8.62 1.64 4.57
C GLU A 150 9.82 2.58 4.72
N ALA A 151 10.80 2.46 3.83
CA ALA A 151 11.93 3.36 3.70
C ALA A 151 12.52 3.22 2.30
N TYR A 152 12.08 4.06 1.37
CA TYR A 152 12.52 3.98 -0.02
C TYR A 152 12.53 5.34 -0.69
N PHE A 153 13.29 5.46 -1.78
CA PHE A 153 13.19 6.61 -2.66
C PHE A 153 12.71 6.20 -4.05
N VAL A 154 12.14 7.16 -4.74
CA VAL A 154 11.76 7.07 -6.15
C VAL A 154 12.46 8.19 -6.90
N TYR A 155 13.15 7.86 -7.97
CA TYR A 155 13.72 8.81 -8.92
C TYR A 155 13.05 8.62 -10.28
N THR A 156 12.44 9.67 -10.79
CA THR A 156 11.76 9.69 -12.09
C THR A 156 12.55 10.57 -13.05
N SER A 157 12.81 10.05 -14.24
CA SER A 157 13.55 10.71 -15.32
C SER A 157 12.99 10.28 -16.67
N GLU A 158 13.63 10.70 -17.73
CA GLU A 158 13.32 10.30 -19.10
C GLU A 158 14.56 9.64 -19.74
N LEU A 159 14.35 8.52 -20.41
CA LEU A 159 15.35 7.86 -21.25
C LEU A 159 14.95 8.12 -22.72
N GLY A 160 15.50 9.18 -23.31
CA GLY A 160 14.98 9.72 -24.56
C GLY A 160 13.58 10.28 -24.36
N GLU A 161 12.59 9.71 -25.04
CA GLU A 161 11.16 10.09 -24.88
C GLU A 161 10.39 9.18 -23.91
N GLN A 162 11.04 8.14 -23.38
CA GLN A 162 10.45 7.14 -22.50
C GLN A 162 10.55 7.58 -21.05
N PRO A 163 9.43 7.86 -20.34
CA PRO A 163 9.48 8.09 -18.91
C PRO A 163 9.87 6.82 -18.17
N ILE A 164 10.86 6.95 -17.28
CA ILE A 164 11.39 5.86 -16.45
C ILE A 164 11.43 6.28 -14.99
N SER A 165 11.07 5.37 -14.09
CA SER A 165 11.24 5.58 -12.65
C SER A 165 12.06 4.45 -12.05
N PHE A 166 12.99 4.82 -11.20
CA PHE A 166 13.81 3.89 -10.42
C PHE A 166 13.51 4.07 -8.93
N SER A 167 13.51 2.99 -8.19
CA SER A 167 13.28 3.01 -6.76
C SER A 167 14.02 1.87 -6.07
N ILE A 168 14.50 2.11 -4.85
CA ILE A 168 15.16 1.11 -4.01
C ILE A 168 14.84 1.37 -2.53
N GLY A 169 14.79 0.30 -1.74
CA GLY A 169 14.57 0.29 -0.30
C GLY A 169 13.42 -0.62 0.11
N ARG A 170 12.97 -0.48 1.37
CA ARG A 170 11.79 -1.19 1.88
C ARG A 170 10.54 -0.56 1.31
N ARG A 171 9.86 -1.29 0.45
CA ARG A 171 8.79 -0.77 -0.39
C ARG A 171 7.41 -1.12 0.15
N PRO A 172 6.38 -0.27 -0.13
CA PRO A 172 4.99 -0.57 0.18
C PRO A 172 4.50 -1.69 -0.76
N SER A 173 4.47 -2.91 -0.27
CA SER A 173 3.88 -4.07 -0.96
C SER A 173 2.63 -4.56 -0.23
N THR A 174 2.03 -3.72 0.59
CA THR A 174 0.78 -3.98 1.32
C THR A 174 -0.32 -3.07 0.79
N ASN A 175 -1.58 -3.46 0.98
CA ASN A 175 -2.77 -2.76 0.51
C ASN A 175 -2.70 -2.46 -1.00
N GLY A 176 -2.30 -3.48 -1.76
CA GLY A 176 -2.19 -3.42 -3.20
C GLY A 176 -3.55 -3.28 -3.89
N PHE A 177 -3.52 -3.30 -5.22
CA PHE A 177 -4.72 -3.16 -6.05
C PHE A 177 -5.82 -4.13 -5.62
N LEU A 178 -7.01 -3.59 -5.36
CA LEU A 178 -8.25 -4.11 -4.82
C LEU A 178 -8.32 -4.17 -3.28
N ALA A 179 -7.25 -4.48 -2.54
CA ALA A 179 -7.28 -4.49 -1.06
C ALA A 179 -7.38 -3.08 -0.45
N ASN A 180 -7.00 -2.05 -1.20
CA ASN A 180 -7.11 -0.65 -0.77
C ASN A 180 -8.55 -0.23 -0.44
N TYR A 181 -9.55 -0.83 -1.07
CA TYR A 181 -10.95 -0.49 -0.83
C TYR A 181 -11.41 -0.87 0.57
N ARG A 182 -11.06 -2.08 1.02
CA ARG A 182 -11.32 -2.52 2.39
C ARG A 182 -10.69 -1.59 3.42
N GLU A 183 -9.45 -1.18 3.18
CA GLU A 183 -8.69 -0.31 4.09
C GLU A 183 -9.10 1.18 4.01
N ASN A 184 -10.11 1.50 3.19
CA ASN A 184 -10.56 2.87 2.93
C ASN A 184 -9.40 3.79 2.52
N GLU A 185 -8.60 3.32 1.57
CA GLU A 185 -7.49 4.05 0.96
C GLU A 185 -7.85 4.41 -0.48
N GLU A 186 -7.69 5.67 -0.86
CA GLU A 186 -8.01 6.16 -2.21
C GLU A 186 -7.07 5.56 -3.27
N THR A 187 -5.83 5.31 -2.90
CA THR A 187 -4.81 4.78 -3.81
C THR A 187 -4.30 3.43 -3.34
N SER A 188 -4.22 2.49 -4.25
CA SER A 188 -3.64 1.18 -3.96
C SER A 188 -2.12 1.22 -3.85
N GLY A 189 -1.56 0.30 -3.07
CA GLY A 189 -0.14 -0.06 -3.11
C GLY A 189 0.27 -0.63 -4.47
N SER A 190 1.56 -0.99 -4.61
CA SER A 190 2.14 -1.30 -5.91
C SER A 190 1.82 -2.69 -6.47
N PRO A 191 1.89 -3.80 -5.73
CA PRO A 191 1.56 -5.11 -6.28
C PRO A 191 0.06 -5.37 -6.28
N LEU A 192 -0.36 -6.42 -6.99
CA LEU A 192 -1.71 -6.93 -6.89
C LEU A 192 -1.88 -7.69 -5.58
N ALA A 193 -2.80 -7.22 -4.74
CA ALA A 193 -3.02 -7.79 -3.42
C ALA A 193 -3.45 -9.26 -3.43
N HIS A 194 -3.94 -9.75 -4.56
CA HIS A 194 -4.38 -11.13 -4.68
C HIS A 194 -3.23 -12.14 -4.51
N ILE A 195 -2.00 -11.78 -4.93
CA ILE A 195 -0.82 -12.67 -4.80
C ILE A 195 0.29 -12.08 -3.95
N THR A 196 0.33 -10.76 -3.73
CA THR A 196 1.40 -10.11 -2.97
C THR A 196 0.84 -9.08 -1.99
N ASN A 197 0.97 -9.36 -0.69
CA ASN A 197 0.66 -8.42 0.39
C ASN A 197 1.63 -8.66 1.55
N MET A 198 2.84 -8.08 1.44
CA MET A 198 3.93 -8.23 2.41
C MET A 198 4.92 -7.07 2.29
N GLU A 199 5.69 -6.79 3.34
CA GLU A 199 6.83 -5.86 3.26
C GLU A 199 8.03 -6.54 2.63
N VAL A 200 8.70 -5.83 1.69
CA VAL A 200 9.88 -6.35 0.99
C VAL A 200 10.96 -5.29 0.81
N ASP A 201 12.20 -5.72 0.86
CA ASP A 201 13.37 -4.92 0.50
C ASP A 201 13.70 -5.20 -0.97
N ALA A 202 13.52 -4.21 -1.84
CA ALA A 202 13.59 -4.40 -3.28
C ALA A 202 14.06 -3.18 -4.06
N ALA A 203 14.60 -3.42 -5.26
CA ALA A 203 14.80 -2.44 -6.30
C ALA A 203 13.69 -2.58 -7.37
N MET A 204 13.28 -1.47 -7.96
CA MET A 204 12.22 -1.42 -8.98
C MET A 204 12.58 -0.46 -10.10
N VAL A 205 12.27 -0.88 -11.31
CA VAL A 205 12.23 -0.03 -12.51
C VAL A 205 10.81 -0.02 -13.04
N LYS A 206 10.24 1.16 -13.26
CA LYS A 206 8.96 1.38 -13.93
C LYS A 206 9.21 2.01 -15.29
N LEU A 207 8.58 1.45 -16.33
CA LEU A 207 8.49 2.02 -17.67
C LEU A 207 7.05 2.45 -17.92
N ASP A 208 6.85 3.70 -18.30
CA ASP A 208 5.54 4.27 -18.63
C ASP A 208 5.28 4.14 -20.12
N TRP A 209 4.23 3.41 -20.50
CA TRP A 209 3.88 3.12 -21.89
C TRP A 209 2.78 4.03 -22.45
N SER A 210 2.30 5.01 -21.66
CA SER A 210 1.15 5.86 -22.03
C SER A 210 1.32 6.54 -23.38
N ARG A 211 2.55 6.85 -23.78
CA ARG A 211 2.87 7.46 -25.08
C ARG A 211 2.76 6.52 -26.27
N PHE A 212 2.95 5.23 -26.04
CA PHE A 212 3.11 4.23 -27.11
C PHE A 212 1.91 3.29 -27.20
N LEU A 213 1.14 3.13 -26.11
CA LEU A 213 -0.01 2.24 -26.03
C LEU A 213 -1.27 3.03 -25.65
N PHE A 214 -1.76 2.89 -24.43
CA PHE A 214 -2.93 3.57 -23.90
C PHE A 214 -2.50 4.44 -22.72
N GLU A 215 -3.20 5.54 -22.48
CA GLU A 215 -2.98 6.39 -21.32
C GLU A 215 -3.05 5.56 -20.02
N GLY A 216 -2.11 5.81 -19.10
CA GLY A 216 -2.02 5.12 -17.82
C GLY A 216 -1.33 3.75 -17.86
N THR A 217 -0.99 3.21 -19.05
CA THR A 217 -0.30 1.91 -19.14
C THR A 217 1.15 1.99 -18.70
N TYR A 218 1.58 1.03 -17.92
CA TYR A 218 2.97 0.91 -17.46
C TYR A 218 3.35 -0.54 -17.15
N SER A 219 4.65 -0.78 -17.06
CA SER A 219 5.21 -2.03 -16.54
C SER A 219 6.24 -1.73 -15.45
N LYS A 220 6.29 -2.57 -14.44
CA LYS A 220 7.29 -2.55 -13.37
C LYS A 220 8.05 -3.87 -13.34
N PHE A 221 9.35 -3.77 -13.15
CA PHE A 221 10.26 -4.88 -12.92
C PHE A 221 10.83 -4.69 -11.51
N ILE A 222 10.66 -5.67 -10.66
CA ILE A 222 11.06 -5.61 -9.26
C ILE A 222 11.92 -6.83 -8.97
N TYR A 223 13.05 -6.61 -8.32
CA TYR A 223 13.88 -7.68 -7.76
C TYR A 223 14.14 -7.36 -6.29
N GLY A 224 13.95 -8.34 -5.44
CA GLY A 224 14.11 -8.14 -4.01
C GLY A 224 14.32 -9.42 -3.23
N ARG A 225 14.35 -9.24 -1.91
CA ARG A 225 14.58 -10.29 -0.93
C ARG A 225 13.43 -10.33 0.07
N ALA A 226 12.79 -11.49 0.18
CA ALA A 226 11.71 -11.72 1.12
C ALA A 226 12.24 -12.23 2.47
N HIS A 227 13.27 -13.09 2.43
CA HIS A 227 13.85 -13.66 3.64
C HIS A 227 15.31 -14.02 3.44
N LYS A 228 16.13 -13.68 4.42
CA LYS A 228 17.48 -14.19 4.58
C LYS A 228 17.56 -14.90 5.92
N GLY A 229 17.94 -16.18 5.90
CA GLY A 229 18.04 -16.99 7.12
C GLY A 229 19.05 -16.43 8.12
N GLU A 230 18.73 -16.58 9.37
CA GLU A 230 19.57 -16.38 10.55
C GLU A 230 20.35 -15.08 10.63
N THR A 231 19.66 -14.02 11.10
CA THR A 231 20.30 -12.76 11.53
C THR A 231 21.31 -12.95 12.68
N GLU A 232 21.28 -14.05 13.37
CA GLU A 232 22.25 -14.39 14.42
C GLU A 232 23.67 -14.50 13.87
N ASN A 233 23.84 -14.97 12.64
CA ASN A 233 25.14 -15.01 11.99
C ASN A 233 25.59 -13.66 11.41
N VAL A 234 24.70 -12.70 11.20
CA VAL A 234 25.07 -11.37 10.73
C VAL A 234 25.89 -10.60 11.77
N TYR A 235 25.64 -10.82 13.03
CA TYR A 235 26.42 -10.26 14.15
C TYR A 235 27.40 -11.27 14.72
N GLY A 236 27.59 -12.33 14.01
CA GLY A 236 28.45 -13.48 14.08
C GLY A 236 29.35 -13.62 15.26
N THR A 237 29.13 -14.61 15.90
CA THR A 237 30.10 -15.44 16.57
C THR A 237 31.00 -16.18 15.56
N GLY A 238 31.13 -15.67 14.36
CA GLY A 238 32.06 -16.20 13.32
C GLY A 238 33.53 -16.16 13.68
N SER A 239 33.82 -16.11 14.97
CA SER A 239 35.17 -16.19 15.54
C SER A 239 35.87 -17.51 15.27
N SER A 240 35.21 -18.51 14.73
CA SER A 240 35.82 -19.78 14.36
C SER A 240 36.93 -19.65 13.30
N TYR A 241 36.98 -18.55 12.56
CA TYR A 241 37.92 -18.31 11.48
C TYR A 241 38.88 -17.13 11.71
N GLY A 242 38.86 -16.49 12.87
CA GLY A 242 39.72 -15.35 13.17
C GLY A 242 39.42 -14.08 12.35
N PHE A 243 38.32 -14.02 11.61
CA PHE A 243 37.88 -12.84 10.89
C PHE A 243 37.01 -11.97 11.78
N SER A 244 37.26 -10.67 11.77
CA SER A 244 36.49 -9.68 12.54
C SER A 244 35.28 -9.17 11.78
N THR A 245 34.94 -9.71 10.62
CA THR A 245 33.77 -9.26 9.84
C THR A 245 32.51 -10.08 10.16
N PRO A 246 31.46 -9.43 10.68
CA PRO A 246 30.21 -10.13 11.01
C PRO A 246 29.33 -10.41 9.79
N TYR A 247 29.75 -10.09 8.58
CA TYR A 247 28.92 -10.15 7.36
C TYR A 247 29.39 -11.23 6.37
N ALA A 248 30.35 -12.07 6.75
CA ALA A 248 30.79 -13.17 5.94
C ALA A 248 30.24 -14.51 6.45
N TYR A 249 29.82 -15.37 5.53
CA TYR A 249 29.26 -16.68 5.80
C TYR A 249 30.18 -17.76 5.27
N THR A 250 30.14 -18.94 5.88
CA THR A 250 30.72 -20.16 5.30
C THR A 250 29.84 -20.66 4.17
N GLU A 251 30.44 -21.22 3.15
CA GLU A 251 29.80 -21.80 1.99
C GLU A 251 28.72 -22.83 2.44
N GLY A 252 27.47 -22.67 2.00
CA GLY A 252 26.39 -23.62 2.24
C GLY A 252 25.28 -23.15 3.25
N ASP A 253 25.51 -22.10 4.01
CA ASP A 253 24.55 -21.70 5.08
C ASP A 253 23.54 -20.63 4.65
N ASP A 254 23.58 -20.13 3.43
CA ASP A 254 22.85 -18.91 3.05
C ASP A 254 22.13 -18.99 1.71
N ASP A 255 21.00 -19.67 1.69
CA ASP A 255 20.07 -19.63 0.56
C ASP A 255 18.94 -18.62 0.83
N PRO A 256 19.11 -17.34 0.45
CA PRO A 256 18.07 -16.35 0.64
C PRO A 256 16.85 -16.65 -0.23
N VAL A 257 15.66 -16.36 0.28
CA VAL A 257 14.44 -16.33 -0.53
C VAL A 257 14.39 -15.00 -1.27
N ASP A 258 14.83 -15.00 -2.50
CA ASP A 258 14.76 -13.84 -3.40
C ASP A 258 13.55 -13.97 -4.33
N PHE A 259 13.13 -12.85 -4.91
CA PHE A 259 12.01 -12.84 -5.83
C PHE A 259 12.22 -11.84 -6.97
N PHE A 260 11.60 -12.15 -8.09
CA PHE A 260 11.43 -11.25 -9.22
C PHE A 260 9.93 -11.05 -9.47
N VAL A 261 9.50 -9.80 -9.67
CA VAL A 261 8.11 -9.48 -10.01
C VAL A 261 8.05 -8.64 -11.27
N PHE A 262 7.18 -9.05 -12.17
CA PHE A 262 6.77 -8.29 -13.33
C PHE A 262 5.28 -7.98 -13.21
N LEU A 263 4.94 -6.70 -13.11
CA LEU A 263 3.56 -6.26 -12.99
C LEU A 263 3.32 -5.00 -13.81
N GLY A 264 2.06 -4.73 -14.09
CA GLY A 264 1.71 -3.51 -14.80
C GLY A 264 0.21 -3.28 -14.91
N ASP A 265 -0.08 -2.11 -15.45
CA ASP A 265 -1.41 -1.68 -15.85
C ASP A 265 -1.54 -1.89 -17.36
N ALA A 266 -2.36 -2.85 -17.76
CA ALA A 266 -2.56 -3.19 -19.17
C ALA A 266 -3.56 -2.24 -19.85
N TYR A 267 -4.50 -1.71 -19.06
CA TYR A 267 -5.53 -0.79 -19.55
C TYR A 267 -6.08 0.02 -18.39
N ASN A 268 -6.19 1.32 -18.58
CA ASN A 268 -6.80 2.23 -17.61
C ASN A 268 -7.39 3.45 -18.33
N ASN A 269 -8.70 3.58 -18.33
CA ASN A 269 -9.40 4.74 -18.88
C ASN A 269 -10.08 5.60 -17.81
N GLY A 270 -9.74 5.36 -16.52
CA GLY A 270 -10.38 5.98 -15.37
C GLY A 270 -11.55 5.15 -14.84
N GLN A 271 -12.47 4.69 -15.69
CA GLN A 271 -13.61 3.84 -15.31
C GLN A 271 -13.22 2.36 -15.23
N HIS A 272 -12.51 1.85 -16.22
CA HIS A 272 -12.05 0.47 -16.30
C HIS A 272 -10.55 0.39 -16.12
N GLN A 273 -10.08 -0.53 -15.28
CA GLN A 273 -8.67 -0.80 -15.07
C GLN A 273 -8.40 -2.30 -15.06
N ILE A 274 -7.38 -2.73 -15.80
CA ILE A 274 -6.91 -4.10 -15.86
C ILE A 274 -5.43 -4.12 -15.49
N MET A 275 -5.10 -4.82 -14.42
CA MET A 275 -3.73 -5.02 -13.97
C MET A 275 -3.33 -6.48 -14.02
N TYR A 276 -2.04 -6.73 -14.23
CA TYR A 276 -1.45 -8.05 -14.23
C TYR A 276 -0.21 -8.10 -13.35
N GLU A 277 0.07 -9.28 -12.81
CA GLU A 277 1.29 -9.55 -12.05
C GLU A 277 1.74 -10.99 -12.26
N TRP A 278 3.06 -11.17 -12.41
CA TRP A 278 3.77 -12.42 -12.29
C TRP A 278 4.91 -12.25 -11.30
N ALA A 279 5.01 -13.16 -10.34
CA ALA A 279 6.10 -13.21 -9.38
C ALA A 279 6.77 -14.58 -9.45
N HIS A 280 8.11 -14.60 -9.54
CA HIS A 280 8.93 -15.80 -9.42
C HIS A 280 9.74 -15.73 -8.12
N ILE A 281 9.67 -16.78 -7.33
CA ILE A 281 10.32 -16.86 -6.03
C ILE A 281 11.38 -17.96 -6.09
N PHE A 282 12.59 -17.58 -5.78
CA PHE A 282 13.73 -18.47 -5.70
C PHE A 282 13.86 -19.02 -4.29
N ASN A 283 14.39 -20.24 -4.17
CA ASN A 283 14.75 -20.85 -2.89
C ASN A 283 13.61 -20.88 -1.88
N THR A 284 12.41 -21.27 -2.32
CA THR A 284 11.26 -21.45 -1.40
C THR A 284 11.60 -22.48 -0.33
N LYS A 285 11.04 -22.28 0.86
CA LYS A 285 11.18 -23.22 1.96
C LYS A 285 10.30 -24.45 1.72
N GLY A 286 10.73 -25.60 2.16
CA GLY A 286 10.03 -26.86 2.08
C GLY A 286 10.55 -27.88 3.10
N HIS A 287 10.15 -29.15 2.97
CA HIS A 287 10.62 -30.24 3.81
C HIS A 287 11.65 -31.09 3.08
N ASN A 288 12.74 -31.41 3.78
CA ASN A 288 13.71 -32.41 3.33
C ASN A 288 13.14 -33.81 3.67
N ILE A 289 13.05 -34.67 2.66
CA ILE A 289 12.48 -36.02 2.80
C ILE A 289 13.39 -36.93 3.62
N ALA A 290 14.72 -36.73 3.58
CA ALA A 290 15.67 -37.63 4.20
C ALA A 290 15.65 -37.60 5.75
N ASP A 291 15.35 -36.45 6.33
CA ASP A 291 15.40 -36.23 7.78
C ASP A 291 14.17 -35.50 8.37
N ASP A 292 13.15 -35.26 7.54
CA ASP A 292 11.91 -34.56 7.89
C ASP A 292 12.15 -33.16 8.49
N THR A 293 13.25 -32.51 8.10
CA THR A 293 13.58 -31.17 8.57
C THR A 293 13.07 -30.11 7.62
N ASN A 294 12.78 -28.92 8.17
CA ASN A 294 12.50 -27.73 7.37
C ASN A 294 13.78 -27.31 6.62
N ALA A 295 13.69 -27.23 5.32
CA ALA A 295 14.80 -26.87 4.44
C ALA A 295 14.58 -25.53 3.76
N LYS A 296 15.66 -24.76 3.64
CA LYS A 296 15.76 -23.60 2.75
C LYS A 296 16.10 -24.10 1.35
N ALA A 297 15.76 -23.32 0.32
CA ALA A 297 16.05 -23.66 -1.08
C ALA A 297 15.52 -25.03 -1.54
N ALA A 298 14.36 -25.41 -1.01
CA ALA A 298 13.69 -26.64 -1.36
C ALA A 298 13.05 -26.64 -2.76
N GLY A 299 12.88 -25.46 -3.37
CA GLY A 299 12.29 -25.34 -4.70
C GLY A 299 12.08 -23.90 -5.14
N THR A 300 11.14 -23.69 -6.06
CA THR A 300 10.73 -22.38 -6.60
C THR A 300 9.22 -22.26 -6.57
N ALA A 301 8.72 -21.01 -6.70
CA ALA A 301 7.30 -20.76 -6.88
C ALA A 301 7.08 -19.70 -7.96
N ASP A 302 6.02 -19.88 -8.75
CA ASP A 302 5.49 -18.91 -9.68
C ASP A 302 4.07 -18.53 -9.28
N LEU A 303 3.80 -17.23 -9.21
CA LEU A 303 2.50 -16.68 -8.87
C LEU A 303 2.01 -15.77 -9.99
N TYR A 304 0.75 -15.87 -10.34
CA TYR A 304 0.13 -15.11 -11.43
C TYR A 304 -1.17 -14.49 -10.96
N ALA A 305 -1.45 -13.25 -11.34
CA ALA A 305 -2.76 -12.63 -11.14
C ALA A 305 -3.13 -11.69 -12.28
N ILE A 306 -4.43 -11.65 -12.57
CA ILE A 306 -5.06 -10.63 -13.40
C ILE A 306 -6.22 -10.08 -12.59
N SER A 307 -6.28 -8.77 -12.44
CA SER A 307 -7.28 -8.06 -11.66
C SER A 307 -7.96 -6.99 -12.51
N TYR A 308 -9.26 -6.90 -12.38
CA TYR A 308 -10.11 -5.93 -13.07
C TYR A 308 -10.93 -5.13 -12.08
N LYS A 309 -11.09 -3.86 -12.37
CA LYS A 309 -11.92 -2.92 -11.63
C LYS A 309 -12.77 -2.09 -12.60
N MET A 310 -14.01 -1.82 -12.22
CA MET A 310 -14.88 -0.85 -12.85
C MET A 310 -15.41 0.12 -11.80
N GLU A 311 -15.12 1.41 -11.99
CA GLU A 311 -15.66 2.51 -11.18
C GLU A 311 -16.78 3.20 -11.96
N GLY A 312 -17.95 3.42 -11.32
CA GLY A 312 -19.10 3.98 -12.02
C GLY A 312 -19.80 2.98 -12.92
N VAL A 313 -20.50 2.02 -12.32
CA VAL A 313 -21.20 0.93 -13.04
C VAL A 313 -22.31 1.44 -13.95
N GLY A 314 -22.89 2.60 -13.65
CA GLY A 314 -24.02 3.18 -14.37
C GLY A 314 -23.80 4.64 -14.66
N ASP A 315 -22.72 4.97 -15.36
CA ASP A 315 -22.39 6.32 -15.79
C ASP A 315 -23.60 7.02 -16.42
N GLU A 316 -23.92 8.24 -15.95
CA GLU A 316 -25.07 9.05 -16.34
C GLU A 316 -26.49 8.45 -16.02
N ILE A 317 -26.59 7.31 -15.33
CA ILE A 317 -27.86 6.70 -14.94
C ILE A 317 -28.33 7.22 -13.57
N SER A 318 -27.45 7.16 -12.57
CA SER A 318 -27.73 7.67 -11.23
C SER A 318 -26.43 7.86 -10.42
N ASP A 319 -26.42 8.83 -9.51
CA ASP A 319 -25.31 9.07 -8.58
C ASP A 319 -24.94 7.82 -7.76
N PHE A 320 -25.92 6.97 -7.44
CA PHE A 320 -25.66 5.71 -6.74
C PHE A 320 -24.83 4.75 -7.59
N LEU A 321 -25.19 4.55 -8.84
CA LEU A 321 -24.47 3.67 -9.76
C LEU A 321 -23.12 4.26 -10.17
N ASP A 322 -23.02 5.57 -10.34
CA ASP A 322 -21.77 6.26 -10.65
C ASP A 322 -20.74 6.12 -9.54
N ASN A 323 -21.16 6.03 -8.29
CA ASN A 323 -20.29 5.81 -7.15
C ASN A 323 -20.12 4.33 -6.75
N THR A 324 -20.72 3.42 -7.52
CA THR A 324 -20.57 1.97 -7.33
C THR A 324 -19.33 1.45 -8.04
N ILE A 325 -18.53 0.65 -7.31
CA ILE A 325 -17.32 0.02 -7.81
C ILE A 325 -17.54 -1.50 -7.81
N LEU A 326 -17.22 -2.15 -8.92
CA LEU A 326 -17.16 -3.61 -9.02
C LEU A 326 -15.74 -4.04 -9.35
N PHE A 327 -15.32 -5.15 -8.78
CA PHE A 327 -14.01 -5.70 -9.10
C PHE A 327 -14.00 -7.24 -9.10
N ALA A 328 -13.05 -7.79 -9.82
CA ALA A 328 -12.77 -9.20 -9.87
C ALA A 328 -11.28 -9.45 -10.08
N SER A 329 -10.77 -10.54 -9.53
CA SER A 329 -9.39 -10.98 -9.73
C SER A 329 -9.35 -12.51 -9.80
N ILE A 330 -8.51 -13.03 -10.70
CA ILE A 330 -8.16 -14.44 -10.78
C ILE A 330 -6.67 -14.59 -10.60
N ALA A 331 -6.26 -15.64 -9.89
CA ALA A 331 -4.86 -15.87 -9.58
C ALA A 331 -4.53 -17.37 -9.56
N GLY A 332 -3.26 -17.67 -9.76
CA GLY A 332 -2.70 -19.01 -9.69
C GLY A 332 -1.34 -19.04 -9.01
N THR A 333 -1.03 -20.16 -8.38
CA THR A 333 0.27 -20.46 -7.82
C THR A 333 0.76 -21.80 -8.31
N TYR A 334 2.06 -21.89 -8.59
CA TYR A 334 2.74 -23.12 -8.99
C TYR A 334 4.00 -23.28 -8.16
N TYR A 335 4.04 -24.32 -7.35
CA TYR A 335 5.17 -24.66 -6.49
C TYR A 335 5.89 -25.89 -7.04
N ASN A 336 7.19 -25.80 -7.24
CA ASN A 336 8.03 -26.84 -7.83
C ASN A 336 9.15 -27.19 -6.87
N ALA A 337 9.10 -28.40 -6.28
CA ALA A 337 10.13 -28.90 -5.37
C ALA A 337 11.34 -29.44 -6.16
N LYS A 338 12.52 -29.35 -5.57
CA LYS A 338 13.72 -30.06 -6.04
C LYS A 338 13.69 -31.52 -5.59
N ASP A 339 14.46 -32.38 -6.30
CA ASP A 339 14.66 -33.76 -5.87
C ASP A 339 15.16 -33.83 -4.41
N GLY A 340 14.60 -34.71 -3.62
CA GLY A 340 14.87 -34.85 -2.19
C GLY A 340 14.06 -33.93 -1.27
N TYR A 341 13.17 -33.10 -1.84
CA TYR A 341 12.34 -32.15 -1.09
C TYR A 341 10.86 -32.24 -1.48
N THR A 342 9.99 -31.79 -0.57
CA THR A 342 8.57 -31.58 -0.84
C THR A 342 8.18 -30.12 -0.55
N LEU A 343 7.22 -29.62 -1.33
CA LEU A 343 6.53 -28.33 -1.11
C LEU A 343 5.02 -28.60 -1.03
N LEU A 344 4.36 -28.06 -0.02
CA LEU A 344 2.90 -28.16 0.16
C LEU A 344 2.37 -29.61 0.28
N GLY A 345 3.23 -30.59 0.53
CA GLY A 345 2.86 -32.00 0.59
C GLY A 345 2.96 -32.72 -0.75
N SER A 346 3.64 -32.14 -1.74
CA SER A 346 3.96 -32.82 -3.01
C SER A 346 4.74 -34.12 -2.81
N GLU A 347 4.77 -34.97 -3.82
CA GLU A 347 5.72 -36.07 -3.88
C GLU A 347 7.17 -35.55 -4.00
N ASP A 348 8.16 -36.43 -3.81
CA ASP A 348 9.59 -36.10 -3.95
C ASP A 348 9.87 -35.43 -5.31
N GLY A 349 10.40 -34.21 -5.28
CA GLY A 349 10.63 -33.41 -6.48
C GLY A 349 9.37 -33.03 -7.25
N GLY A 350 8.19 -33.24 -6.68
CA GLY A 350 6.91 -32.98 -7.34
C GLY A 350 6.50 -31.49 -7.31
N SER A 351 5.45 -31.20 -8.05
CA SER A 351 4.90 -29.84 -8.13
C SER A 351 3.43 -29.82 -7.75
N GLU A 352 2.99 -28.67 -7.16
CA GLU A 352 1.62 -28.43 -6.80
C GLU A 352 1.11 -27.11 -7.37
N SER A 353 -0.15 -27.10 -7.82
CA SER A 353 -0.80 -25.93 -8.42
C SER A 353 -2.04 -25.54 -7.62
N GLY A 354 -2.14 -24.26 -7.29
CA GLY A 354 -3.32 -23.68 -6.69
C GLY A 354 -3.92 -22.58 -7.56
N TYR A 355 -5.21 -22.31 -7.38
CA TYR A 355 -5.89 -21.18 -7.99
C TYR A 355 -6.80 -20.50 -6.99
N SER A 356 -7.14 -19.26 -7.29
CA SER A 356 -8.08 -18.46 -6.48
C SER A 356 -8.83 -17.49 -7.38
N TYR A 357 -10.02 -17.12 -6.93
CA TYR A 357 -10.75 -15.98 -7.46
C TYR A 357 -11.31 -15.13 -6.33
N TRP A 358 -11.33 -13.84 -6.58
CA TRP A 358 -11.75 -12.80 -5.65
C TRP A 358 -12.67 -11.84 -6.38
N VAL A 359 -13.85 -11.61 -5.84
CA VAL A 359 -14.82 -10.66 -6.38
C VAL A 359 -15.32 -9.75 -5.28
N GLY A 360 -15.66 -8.52 -5.64
CA GLY A 360 -16.20 -7.57 -4.67
C GLY A 360 -16.96 -6.43 -5.30
N ALA A 361 -17.72 -5.76 -4.46
CA ALA A 361 -18.50 -4.59 -4.78
C ALA A 361 -18.44 -3.57 -3.65
N LEU A 362 -18.31 -2.29 -4.00
CA LEU A 362 -18.51 -1.17 -3.09
C LEU A 362 -19.69 -0.35 -3.60
N ILE A 363 -20.63 -0.08 -2.71
CA ILE A 363 -21.80 0.73 -2.99
C ILE A 363 -21.90 1.91 -2.00
N PRO A 364 -22.40 3.08 -2.40
CA PRO A 364 -22.70 4.17 -1.47
C PRO A 364 -23.62 3.70 -0.35
N ASP A 365 -23.39 4.14 0.88
CA ASP A 365 -24.15 3.69 2.05
C ASP A 365 -25.52 4.34 2.22
N MET A 366 -25.81 5.43 1.52
CA MET A 366 -27.06 6.20 1.61
C MET A 366 -27.39 6.73 3.03
N ILE A 367 -26.45 6.60 3.97
CA ILE A 367 -26.61 6.97 5.39
C ILE A 367 -25.72 8.16 5.71
N THR A 368 -24.49 8.14 5.23
CA THR A 368 -23.49 9.18 5.40
C THR A 368 -23.17 9.85 4.07
N GLU A 369 -22.48 10.98 4.08
CA GLU A 369 -22.18 11.74 2.86
C GLU A 369 -21.18 11.00 1.95
N ASP A 370 -20.16 10.34 2.54
CA ASP A 370 -19.04 9.73 1.82
C ASP A 370 -18.84 8.24 2.16
N GLY A 371 -19.78 7.62 2.86
CA GLY A 371 -19.61 6.24 3.30
C GLY A 371 -19.91 5.21 2.21
N LYS A 372 -19.32 4.02 2.37
CA LYS A 372 -19.48 2.90 1.44
C LYS A 372 -19.65 1.58 2.18
N PHE A 373 -20.58 0.77 1.71
CA PHE A 373 -20.64 -0.65 2.04
C PHE A 373 -19.77 -1.41 1.03
N GLY A 374 -18.96 -2.33 1.54
CA GLY A 374 -18.20 -3.27 0.72
C GLY A 374 -18.61 -4.71 0.99
N PHE A 375 -18.64 -5.51 -0.05
CA PHE A 375 -18.93 -6.94 0.00
C PHE A 375 -17.89 -7.67 -0.84
N GLU A 376 -17.26 -8.69 -0.26
CA GLU A 376 -16.20 -9.42 -0.93
C GLU A 376 -16.34 -10.92 -0.72
N TYR A 377 -15.97 -11.68 -1.73
CA TYR A 377 -15.88 -13.12 -1.69
C TYR A 377 -14.57 -13.59 -2.29
N ASN A 378 -13.87 -14.47 -1.57
CA ASN A 378 -12.66 -15.11 -2.00
C ASN A 378 -12.84 -16.62 -1.97
N HIS A 379 -12.32 -17.32 -2.98
CA HIS A 379 -12.18 -18.75 -3.00
C HIS A 379 -10.75 -19.14 -3.33
N GLY A 380 -10.22 -20.14 -2.63
CA GLY A 380 -8.91 -20.71 -2.92
C GLY A 380 -8.95 -22.23 -2.91
N SER A 381 -8.29 -22.85 -3.89
CA SER A 381 -8.16 -24.29 -4.00
C SER A 381 -7.21 -24.89 -2.97
N GLN A 382 -7.10 -26.21 -2.89
CA GLN A 382 -6.28 -26.98 -1.96
C GLN A 382 -4.83 -26.46 -1.81
N TYR A 383 -4.16 -26.18 -2.91
CA TYR A 383 -2.74 -25.76 -2.93
C TYR A 383 -2.58 -24.24 -3.15
N TRP A 384 -3.66 -23.48 -3.01
CA TRP A 384 -3.58 -22.04 -3.11
C TRP A 384 -2.69 -21.45 -2.00
N THR A 385 -1.60 -20.78 -2.39
CA THR A 385 -0.58 -20.29 -1.46
C THR A 385 0.04 -18.99 -1.96
N PRO A 386 -0.67 -17.85 -1.83
CA PRO A 386 -0.16 -16.53 -2.20
C PRO A 386 0.77 -15.98 -1.10
N MET A 387 1.48 -14.90 -1.41
CA MET A 387 2.34 -14.16 -0.49
C MET A 387 1.56 -12.99 0.16
N THR A 388 0.46 -13.29 0.88
CA THR A 388 -0.49 -12.29 1.39
C THR A 388 -0.59 -12.29 2.92
N TRP A 389 0.55 -12.17 3.60
CA TRP A 389 0.60 -12.31 5.07
C TRP A 389 0.48 -11.01 5.85
N ALA A 390 0.58 -9.85 5.18
CA ALA A 390 0.53 -8.55 5.83
C ALA A 390 -0.87 -7.93 5.86
N GLU A 391 -1.93 -8.71 5.71
CA GLU A 391 -3.29 -8.24 5.96
C GLU A 391 -3.47 -7.93 7.44
N ASP A 392 -4.07 -6.78 7.69
CA ASP A 392 -4.37 -6.32 9.04
C ASP A 392 -5.67 -6.98 9.54
N THR A 393 -5.55 -8.21 9.98
CA THR A 393 -6.65 -9.06 10.47
C THR A 393 -6.15 -9.98 11.57
N ALA A 394 -7.03 -10.33 12.51
CA ALA A 394 -6.72 -11.25 13.61
C ALA A 394 -6.88 -12.72 13.22
N ILE A 395 -7.66 -13.02 12.17
CA ILE A 395 -7.99 -14.41 11.77
C ILE A 395 -7.18 -14.93 10.57
N GLY A 396 -6.16 -14.18 10.15
CA GLY A 396 -5.37 -14.50 8.95
C GLY A 396 -5.91 -13.85 7.67
N SER A 397 -5.19 -14.05 6.57
CA SER A 397 -5.56 -13.46 5.29
C SER A 397 -6.74 -14.19 4.67
N LYS A 398 -7.86 -13.48 4.42
CA LYS A 398 -8.99 -14.01 3.65
C LYS A 398 -8.62 -14.33 2.21
N ILE A 399 -7.64 -13.58 1.64
CA ILE A 399 -7.15 -13.78 0.28
C ILE A 399 -6.38 -15.10 0.16
N ALA A 400 -5.71 -15.53 1.24
CA ALA A 400 -4.98 -16.78 1.29
C ALA A 400 -5.83 -17.99 1.73
N VAL A 401 -7.15 -17.85 1.78
CA VAL A 401 -8.05 -18.95 2.17
C VAL A 401 -7.88 -20.15 1.24
N ARG A 402 -7.86 -21.33 1.81
CA ARG A 402 -8.01 -22.61 1.11
C ARG A 402 -9.39 -23.14 1.40
N GLY A 403 -10.38 -22.72 0.64
CA GLY A 403 -11.81 -22.83 0.87
C GLY A 403 -12.48 -21.52 0.51
N ASP A 404 -13.37 -21.02 1.34
CA ASP A 404 -14.20 -19.86 1.06
C ASP A 404 -14.09 -18.77 2.13
N ALA A 405 -14.06 -17.51 1.71
CA ALA A 405 -14.12 -16.37 2.62
C ALA A 405 -15.14 -15.34 2.14
N TYR A 406 -15.90 -14.83 3.08
CA TYR A 406 -16.92 -13.80 2.88
C TYR A 406 -16.62 -12.63 3.78
N GLU A 407 -16.65 -11.43 3.25
CA GLU A 407 -16.43 -10.22 4.03
C GLU A 407 -17.45 -9.15 3.66
N ALA A 408 -18.01 -8.51 4.68
CA ALA A 408 -18.84 -7.34 4.53
C ALA A 408 -18.30 -6.23 5.43
N TYR A 409 -18.22 -5.00 4.92
CA TYR A 409 -17.75 -3.87 5.70
C TYR A 409 -18.48 -2.58 5.36
N TRP A 410 -18.52 -1.70 6.33
CA TRP A 410 -18.99 -0.33 6.19
C TRP A 410 -17.86 0.64 6.54
N ASN A 411 -17.40 1.39 5.56
CA ASN A 411 -16.45 2.47 5.70
C ASN A 411 -17.19 3.81 5.75
N PHE A 412 -16.97 4.60 6.78
CA PHE A 412 -17.61 5.89 6.96
C PHE A 412 -16.73 6.85 7.76
N ASN A 413 -17.08 8.13 7.74
CA ASN A 413 -16.41 9.14 8.56
C ASN A 413 -17.22 9.38 9.84
N LEU A 414 -16.64 9.07 11.02
CA LEU A 414 -17.33 9.25 12.30
C LEU A 414 -17.72 10.72 12.50
N PHE A 415 -18.98 10.96 12.80
CA PHE A 415 -19.57 12.31 12.91
C PHE A 415 -19.41 13.18 11.64
N GLY A 416 -19.21 12.60 10.48
CA GLY A 416 -18.92 13.33 9.24
C GLY A 416 -17.52 13.99 9.22
N VAL A 417 -16.63 13.64 10.13
CA VAL A 417 -15.29 14.21 10.23
C VAL A 417 -14.32 13.40 9.39
N LYS A 418 -13.86 13.96 8.27
CA LYS A 418 -12.96 13.27 7.31
C LYS A 418 -11.63 12.76 7.91
N TYR A 419 -11.22 13.30 9.04
CA TYR A 419 -10.01 12.86 9.76
C TYR A 419 -10.27 11.70 10.73
N LEU A 420 -11.53 11.24 10.83
CA LEU A 420 -11.95 10.13 11.68
C LEU A 420 -12.57 8.99 10.84
N PRO A 421 -11.83 8.42 9.86
CA PRO A 421 -12.32 7.26 9.14
C PRO A 421 -12.54 6.09 10.10
N SER A 422 -13.70 5.47 9.97
CA SER A 422 -14.18 4.40 10.83
C SER A 422 -14.68 3.24 9.98
N GLN A 423 -14.64 2.04 10.55
CA GLN A 423 -15.07 0.83 9.87
C GLN A 423 -15.77 -0.12 10.84
N ILE A 424 -16.86 -0.73 10.37
CA ILE A 424 -17.44 -1.94 10.93
C ILE A 424 -17.22 -3.03 9.88
N ARG A 425 -16.62 -4.16 10.25
CA ARG A 425 -16.27 -5.24 9.32
C ARG A 425 -16.61 -6.59 9.93
N TYR A 426 -17.23 -7.45 9.16
CA TYR A 426 -17.44 -8.84 9.50
C TYR A 426 -16.77 -9.72 8.45
N THR A 427 -15.90 -10.61 8.88
CA THR A 427 -15.19 -11.57 8.04
C THR A 427 -15.53 -13.00 8.52
N TYR A 428 -15.95 -13.84 7.59
CA TYR A 428 -16.18 -15.26 7.81
C TYR A 428 -15.28 -16.05 6.86
N VAL A 429 -14.54 -17.01 7.40
CA VAL A 429 -13.61 -17.86 6.66
C VAL A 429 -13.91 -19.32 6.94
N GLN A 430 -14.13 -20.10 5.90
CA GLN A 430 -14.21 -21.56 5.91
C GLN A 430 -12.96 -22.12 5.27
N HIS A 431 -12.18 -22.87 6.04
CA HIS A 431 -11.02 -23.60 5.52
C HIS A 431 -11.41 -25.06 5.27
N ASP A 432 -11.31 -25.49 4.02
CA ASP A 432 -11.47 -26.88 3.60
C ASP A 432 -10.14 -27.63 3.64
N TYR A 433 -9.04 -26.88 3.63
CA TYR A 433 -7.66 -27.39 3.73
C TYR A 433 -6.87 -26.59 4.74
N THR A 434 -5.78 -27.20 5.25
CA THR A 434 -4.90 -26.59 6.26
C THR A 434 -4.62 -25.12 5.98
N PRO A 435 -4.98 -24.19 6.90
CA PRO A 435 -4.79 -22.76 6.69
C PRO A 435 -3.33 -22.37 6.50
N ASN A 436 -3.08 -21.44 5.56
CA ASN A 436 -1.77 -20.84 5.35
C ASN A 436 -1.64 -19.52 6.15
N LEU A 437 -1.54 -19.63 7.48
CA LEU A 437 -1.68 -18.47 8.37
C LEU A 437 -0.41 -17.63 8.55
N ASN A 438 0.81 -18.21 8.45
CA ASN A 438 2.04 -17.51 8.87
C ASN A 438 3.23 -17.83 7.99
N CYS A 439 3.23 -17.41 6.74
CA CYS A 439 4.34 -17.71 5.82
C CYS A 439 4.60 -19.22 5.67
N ALA A 440 3.60 -20.04 5.97
CA ALA A 440 3.73 -21.49 6.01
C ALA A 440 3.39 -22.13 4.66
N GLY A 441 3.83 -21.51 3.58
CA GLY A 441 3.61 -22.02 2.22
C GLY A 441 4.16 -23.43 1.98
N TRP A 442 4.98 -23.92 2.89
CA TRP A 442 5.57 -25.26 2.87
C TRP A 442 4.86 -26.27 3.78
N VAL A 443 3.80 -25.88 4.49
CA VAL A 443 2.99 -26.80 5.27
C VAL A 443 2.18 -27.69 4.32
N PRO A 444 2.25 -29.04 4.48
CA PRO A 444 1.41 -29.94 3.69
C PRO A 444 -0.06 -29.59 3.73
N SER A 445 -0.70 -29.54 2.59
CA SER A 445 -2.13 -29.29 2.49
C SER A 445 -2.91 -30.56 2.79
N LYS A 446 -3.69 -30.53 3.87
CA LYS A 446 -4.56 -31.64 4.31
C LYS A 446 -5.99 -31.14 4.38
N GLU A 447 -6.96 -32.01 4.15
CA GLU A 447 -8.38 -31.73 4.39
C GLU A 447 -8.62 -31.39 5.85
N VAL A 448 -9.40 -30.36 6.10
CA VAL A 448 -9.85 -29.89 7.42
C VAL A 448 -11.23 -29.26 7.24
N ASP A 449 -11.97 -29.10 8.32
CA ASP A 449 -13.21 -28.32 8.36
C ASP A 449 -13.13 -27.30 9.49
N ILE A 450 -12.50 -26.14 9.21
CA ILE A 450 -12.24 -25.11 10.21
C ILE A 450 -12.94 -23.82 9.79
N THR A 451 -13.71 -23.23 10.69
CA THR A 451 -14.30 -21.91 10.52
C THR A 451 -13.66 -20.87 11.43
N SER A 452 -13.50 -19.66 10.91
CA SER A 452 -13.02 -18.50 11.66
C SER A 452 -13.92 -17.31 11.37
N GLN A 453 -14.24 -16.53 12.40
CA GLN A 453 -15.08 -15.34 12.29
C GLN A 453 -14.43 -14.18 13.02
N ASP A 454 -14.56 -12.98 12.47
CA ASP A 454 -14.08 -11.73 13.07
C ASP A 454 -15.11 -10.62 12.83
N LEU A 455 -15.65 -10.07 13.92
CA LEU A 455 -16.39 -8.82 13.90
C LEU A 455 -15.49 -7.72 14.46
N ARG A 456 -15.02 -6.83 13.58
CA ARG A 456 -14.16 -5.70 13.94
C ARG A 456 -14.93 -4.37 13.88
N VAL A 457 -14.74 -3.56 14.91
CA VAL A 457 -15.11 -2.14 14.90
C VAL A 457 -13.85 -1.32 15.11
N SER A 458 -13.59 -0.35 14.23
CA SER A 458 -12.40 0.49 14.36
C SER A 458 -12.69 1.95 14.05
N VAL A 459 -11.89 2.81 14.69
CA VAL A 459 -11.84 4.25 14.46
C VAL A 459 -10.39 4.64 14.26
N SER A 460 -10.12 5.46 13.25
CA SER A 460 -8.78 5.98 12.99
C SER A 460 -8.78 7.51 13.09
N TYR A 461 -7.62 8.05 13.46
CA TYR A 461 -7.28 9.47 13.26
C TYR A 461 -6.22 9.53 12.16
N ARG A 462 -6.54 10.18 11.03
CA ARG A 462 -5.64 10.36 9.88
C ARG A 462 -5.40 11.83 9.61
N TYR A 463 -4.11 12.22 9.59
CA TYR A 463 -3.66 13.59 9.29
C TYR A 463 -2.41 13.57 8.40
#